data_c7bf673fcad3e3ea63a4e54e1610b28a
#
_entry.id   c7bf673fcad3e3ea63a4e54e1610b28a
#
_cell.length_a   1.000
_cell.length_b   1.000
_cell.length_c   1.000
_cell.angle_alpha   90.00
_cell.angle_beta   90.00
_cell.angle_gamma   90.00
#
_symmetry.space_group_name_H-M   'P 1'
#
loop_
_entity.id
_entity.type
_entity.pdbx_description
1 polymer ?
#
loop_
_entity_poly.entity_id
_entity_poly.type
_entity_poly.pdbx_seq_one_letter_code
_entity_poly.pdbx_strand_id
1 'polypeptide(L)'
;MGRLFGTDGARGVAITELTCETAMQIGKAAAIVLTKTTKHKPTIFIGKDTRISSDILEAALAAGICSVGANAQLLGVVPTPAVAALVEQKKADAGVMISASHNSFEFNGIKLFSSTGHKLSDEMEEEIEELILDRPEDMKIVSGAEVGKMTHYRDAQTDYIRYIMKCIKGNLTGLRIAIDCANGSASATAKRLFEGLGADVYVINSSPDGININDNCGSTHIGNLMQFVVDKKCNAGLAFDGDADRCLAVDEKGQLIDGDKLIAICAKAYKLSLIHISE
;
A
#
# COMPACT_ATOMS: atom_id res chain seq x y z
N MET A 1 1.28 -7.61 22.32
CA MET A 1 2.10 -7.54 21.07
C MET A 1 2.14 -8.94 20.52
N GLY A 2 1.73 -9.13 19.29
CA GLY A 2 1.66 -10.45 18.67
C GLY A 2 3.04 -11.11 18.55
N ARG A 3 3.05 -12.42 18.33
CA ARG A 3 4.29 -13.21 18.18
C ARG A 3 4.88 -13.09 16.78
N LEU A 4 4.04 -12.78 15.77
CA LEU A 4 4.40 -12.63 14.36
C LEU A 4 3.99 -11.24 13.84
N PHE A 5 2.80 -10.75 14.24
CA PHE A 5 2.29 -9.46 13.83
C PHE A 5 2.62 -8.38 14.88
N GLY A 6 3.29 -7.31 14.43
CA GLY A 6 3.46 -6.08 15.18
C GLY A 6 2.34 -5.08 14.86
N THR A 7 2.51 -3.82 15.29
CA THR A 7 1.55 -2.73 15.02
C THR A 7 1.22 -2.56 13.54
N ASP A 8 2.19 -2.85 12.65
CA ASP A 8 2.11 -2.62 11.21
C ASP A 8 2.28 -3.91 10.38
N GLY A 9 1.78 -5.03 10.86
CA GLY A 9 1.90 -6.33 10.20
C GLY A 9 3.14 -7.13 10.59
N ALA A 10 3.41 -8.22 9.90
CA ALA A 10 4.62 -9.02 10.08
C ALA A 10 5.78 -8.35 9.34
N ARG A 11 6.88 -8.04 10.03
CA ARG A 11 8.06 -7.37 9.47
C ARG A 11 9.36 -8.06 9.87
N GLY A 12 10.38 -7.99 9.01
CA GLY A 12 11.72 -8.49 9.30
C GLY A 12 12.69 -8.21 8.18
N VAL A 13 13.95 -8.60 8.37
CA VAL A 13 14.92 -8.65 7.28
C VAL A 13 14.41 -9.65 6.24
N ALA A 14 14.26 -9.17 5.00
CA ALA A 14 13.61 -9.93 3.94
C ALA A 14 14.40 -11.23 3.68
N ILE A 15 13.67 -12.33 3.50
CA ILE A 15 14.13 -13.66 3.15
C ILE A 15 14.84 -14.39 4.31
N THR A 16 15.49 -13.70 5.23
CA THR A 16 16.22 -14.32 6.36
C THR A 16 15.39 -14.36 7.64
N GLU A 17 14.61 -13.34 7.93
CA GLU A 17 13.68 -13.27 9.07
C GLU A 17 12.23 -13.41 8.60
N LEU A 18 11.81 -12.57 7.65
CA LEU A 18 10.55 -12.74 6.93
C LEU A 18 10.79 -13.65 5.73
N THR A 19 10.76 -14.95 5.97
CA THR A 19 11.10 -15.96 4.95
C THR A 19 9.96 -16.22 3.96
N CYS A 20 10.28 -16.89 2.84
CA CYS A 20 9.26 -17.34 1.90
C CYS A 20 8.28 -18.33 2.54
N GLU A 21 8.78 -19.20 3.43
CA GLU A 21 7.96 -20.13 4.19
C GLU A 21 6.97 -19.39 5.09
N THR A 22 7.44 -18.37 5.82
CA THR A 22 6.58 -17.52 6.65
C THR A 22 5.54 -16.81 5.81
N ALA A 23 5.92 -16.23 4.67
CA ALA A 23 4.98 -15.57 3.74
C ALA A 23 3.91 -16.55 3.22
N MET A 24 4.31 -17.77 2.87
CA MET A 24 3.39 -18.83 2.44
C MET A 24 2.42 -19.23 3.55
N GLN A 25 2.90 -19.35 4.79
CA GLN A 25 2.05 -19.68 5.95
C GLN A 25 1.08 -18.53 6.26
N ILE A 26 1.53 -17.28 6.20
CA ILE A 26 0.65 -16.11 6.33
C ILE A 26 -0.43 -16.14 5.25
N GLY A 27 -0.07 -16.44 4.00
CA GLY A 27 -1.03 -16.57 2.90
C GLY A 27 -2.10 -17.61 3.14
N LYS A 28 -1.72 -18.81 3.64
CA LYS A 28 -2.67 -19.88 4.00
C LYS A 28 -3.60 -19.44 5.12
N ALA A 29 -3.04 -19.01 6.25
CA ALA A 29 -3.79 -18.66 7.44
C ALA A 29 -4.74 -17.47 7.18
N ALA A 30 -4.25 -16.42 6.50
CA ALA A 30 -5.06 -15.26 6.12
C ALA A 30 -6.23 -15.69 5.22
N ALA A 31 -6.00 -16.54 4.21
CA ALA A 31 -7.07 -17.03 3.36
C ALA A 31 -8.14 -17.80 4.16
N ILE A 32 -7.74 -18.64 5.12
CA ILE A 32 -8.69 -19.40 5.95
C ILE A 32 -9.47 -18.48 6.88
N VAL A 33 -8.79 -17.60 7.64
CA VAL A 33 -9.41 -16.77 8.68
C VAL A 33 -10.33 -15.71 8.06
N LEU A 34 -9.83 -14.98 7.04
CA LEU A 34 -10.55 -13.85 6.47
C LEU A 34 -11.71 -14.25 5.58
N THR A 35 -11.75 -15.50 5.13
CA THR A 35 -12.79 -15.96 4.22
C THR A 35 -13.67 -17.07 4.78
N LYS A 36 -13.57 -17.37 6.08
CA LYS A 36 -14.31 -18.48 6.75
C LYS A 36 -15.84 -18.37 6.65
N THR A 37 -16.38 -17.17 6.45
CA THR A 37 -17.82 -16.95 6.27
C THR A 37 -18.25 -16.79 4.81
N THR A 38 -17.32 -16.80 3.89
CA THR A 38 -17.53 -16.57 2.46
C THR A 38 -18.18 -17.83 1.83
N LYS A 39 -19.24 -17.62 1.04
CA LYS A 39 -20.01 -18.73 0.39
C LYS A 39 -19.61 -18.97 -1.06
N HIS A 40 -18.68 -18.21 -1.60
CA HIS A 40 -18.12 -18.34 -2.94
C HIS A 40 -16.63 -18.65 -2.84
N LYS A 41 -15.96 -18.94 -3.95
CA LYS A 41 -14.52 -19.12 -4.00
C LYS A 41 -13.85 -17.75 -3.74
N PRO A 42 -13.11 -17.58 -2.62
CA PRO A 42 -12.61 -16.28 -2.22
C PRO A 42 -11.56 -15.72 -3.18
N THR A 43 -11.45 -14.40 -3.23
CA THR A 43 -10.41 -13.69 -3.99
C THR A 43 -9.69 -12.71 -3.08
N ILE A 44 -8.38 -12.86 -2.95
CA ILE A 44 -7.51 -12.01 -2.13
C ILE A 44 -6.62 -11.18 -3.05
N PHE A 45 -6.63 -9.87 -2.87
CA PHE A 45 -5.78 -8.94 -3.59
C PHE A 45 -4.40 -8.86 -2.95
N ILE A 46 -3.33 -8.82 -3.76
CA ILE A 46 -1.96 -8.68 -3.29
C ILE A 46 -1.33 -7.50 -4.02
N GLY A 47 -1.00 -6.45 -3.26
CA GLY A 47 -0.19 -5.33 -3.72
C GLY A 47 1.22 -5.40 -3.13
N LYS A 48 2.16 -4.70 -3.76
CA LYS A 48 3.54 -4.64 -3.29
C LYS A 48 4.18 -3.30 -3.58
N ASP A 49 5.25 -2.99 -2.85
CA ASP A 49 6.15 -1.90 -3.18
C ASP A 49 7.26 -2.35 -4.15
N THR A 50 8.27 -1.52 -4.32
CA THR A 50 9.31 -1.67 -5.33
C THR A 50 10.54 -2.46 -4.86
N ARG A 51 10.54 -3.04 -3.65
CA ARG A 51 11.67 -3.80 -3.11
C ARG A 51 11.94 -5.04 -3.93
N ILE A 52 13.20 -5.37 -4.13
CA ILE A 52 13.62 -6.58 -4.88
C ILE A 52 13.05 -7.86 -4.27
N SER A 53 12.90 -7.91 -2.94
CA SER A 53 12.34 -9.06 -2.21
C SER A 53 10.81 -9.20 -2.35
N SER A 54 10.11 -8.16 -2.83
CA SER A 54 8.64 -8.16 -2.89
C SER A 54 8.11 -9.19 -3.90
N ASP A 55 8.80 -9.42 -5.01
CA ASP A 55 8.38 -10.42 -6.02
C ASP A 55 8.39 -11.85 -5.47
N ILE A 56 9.43 -12.20 -4.71
CA ILE A 56 9.57 -13.54 -4.14
C ILE A 56 8.55 -13.76 -3.03
N LEU A 57 8.35 -12.77 -2.17
CA LEU A 57 7.36 -12.84 -1.09
C LEU A 57 5.93 -12.88 -1.66
N GLU A 58 5.64 -12.14 -2.73
CA GLU A 58 4.36 -12.20 -3.46
C GLU A 58 4.08 -13.59 -3.99
N ALA A 59 5.07 -14.22 -4.64
CA ALA A 59 4.91 -15.56 -5.17
C ALA A 59 4.65 -16.60 -4.06
N ALA A 60 5.39 -16.55 -2.96
CA ALA A 60 5.21 -17.42 -1.82
C ALA A 60 3.83 -17.26 -1.17
N LEU A 61 3.42 -16.02 -0.92
CA LEU A 61 2.12 -15.67 -0.35
C LEU A 61 0.98 -16.14 -1.26
N ALA A 62 1.07 -15.89 -2.57
CA ALA A 62 0.06 -16.32 -3.55
C ALA A 62 -0.03 -17.85 -3.61
N ALA A 63 1.10 -18.56 -3.53
CA ALA A 63 1.11 -20.03 -3.46
C ALA A 63 0.40 -20.54 -2.21
N GLY A 64 0.62 -19.89 -1.05
CA GLY A 64 -0.08 -20.19 0.19
C GLY A 64 -1.59 -20.03 0.06
N ILE A 65 -2.05 -18.87 -0.40
CA ILE A 65 -3.47 -18.55 -0.63
C ILE A 65 -4.12 -19.57 -1.56
N CYS A 66 -3.49 -19.86 -2.70
CA CYS A 66 -4.04 -20.78 -3.69
C CYS A 66 -4.09 -22.23 -3.19
N SER A 67 -3.13 -22.65 -2.35
CA SER A 67 -3.07 -24.02 -1.81
C SER A 67 -4.23 -24.38 -0.88
N VAL A 68 -4.91 -23.40 -0.29
CA VAL A 68 -6.07 -23.60 0.57
C VAL A 68 -7.41 -23.26 -0.12
N GLY A 69 -7.39 -23.05 -1.44
CA GLY A 69 -8.59 -22.92 -2.26
C GLY A 69 -9.03 -21.50 -2.59
N ALA A 70 -8.41 -20.46 -2.04
CA ALA A 70 -8.69 -19.06 -2.40
C ALA A 70 -7.93 -18.64 -3.67
N ASN A 71 -8.47 -17.67 -4.41
CA ASN A 71 -7.77 -17.06 -5.53
C ASN A 71 -6.86 -15.92 -5.05
N ALA A 72 -5.66 -15.81 -5.62
CA ALA A 72 -4.76 -14.70 -5.45
C ALA A 72 -4.81 -13.80 -6.70
N GLN A 73 -5.11 -12.51 -6.53
CA GLN A 73 -5.10 -11.56 -7.64
C GLN A 73 -4.06 -10.48 -7.39
N LEU A 74 -3.01 -10.49 -8.23
CA LEU A 74 -1.85 -9.63 -8.09
C LEU A 74 -2.14 -8.25 -8.66
N LEU A 75 -2.02 -7.21 -7.83
CA LEU A 75 -2.20 -5.80 -8.20
C LEU A 75 -0.92 -5.19 -8.79
N GLY A 76 0.23 -5.86 -8.58
CA GLY A 76 1.55 -5.33 -8.89
C GLY A 76 1.97 -4.21 -7.93
N VAL A 77 2.84 -3.32 -8.41
CA VAL A 77 3.30 -2.18 -7.60
C VAL A 77 2.20 -1.14 -7.49
N VAL A 78 1.70 -0.96 -6.26
CA VAL A 78 0.64 0.00 -5.91
C VAL A 78 0.89 0.56 -4.50
N PRO A 79 0.44 1.79 -4.18
CA PRO A 79 0.42 2.32 -2.82
C PRO A 79 -0.39 1.45 -1.85
N THR A 80 0.02 1.41 -0.58
CA THR A 80 -0.75 0.71 0.48
C THR A 80 -2.23 1.11 0.50
N PRO A 81 -2.61 2.40 0.46
CA PRO A 81 -4.02 2.79 0.39
C PRO A 81 -4.74 2.33 -0.89
N ALA A 82 -4.01 1.99 -1.96
CA ALA A 82 -4.64 1.42 -3.15
C ALA A 82 -5.17 0.01 -2.90
N VAL A 83 -4.44 -0.81 -2.13
CA VAL A 83 -4.91 -2.15 -1.74
C VAL A 83 -6.23 -2.04 -0.98
N ALA A 84 -6.27 -1.21 0.06
CA ALA A 84 -7.46 -0.98 0.87
C ALA A 84 -8.66 -0.53 0.03
N ALA A 85 -8.45 0.51 -0.80
CA ALA A 85 -9.51 1.07 -1.64
C ALA A 85 -10.02 0.09 -2.70
N LEU A 86 -9.13 -0.68 -3.33
CA LEU A 86 -9.51 -1.63 -4.37
C LEU A 86 -10.23 -2.85 -3.79
N VAL A 87 -9.84 -3.32 -2.60
CA VAL A 87 -10.56 -4.40 -1.89
C VAL A 87 -12.03 -4.03 -1.72
N GLU A 88 -12.31 -2.85 -1.17
CA GLU A 88 -13.68 -2.38 -0.96
C GLU A 88 -14.43 -2.18 -2.28
N GLN A 89 -13.82 -1.47 -3.25
CA GLN A 89 -14.48 -1.13 -4.52
C GLN A 89 -14.80 -2.34 -5.38
N LYS A 90 -13.89 -3.32 -5.42
CA LYS A 90 -14.04 -4.53 -6.26
C LYS A 90 -14.66 -5.68 -5.49
N LYS A 91 -14.97 -5.48 -4.20
CA LYS A 91 -15.56 -6.49 -3.32
C LYS A 91 -14.70 -7.76 -3.25
N ALA A 92 -13.37 -7.57 -3.16
CA ALA A 92 -12.48 -8.66 -2.83
C ALA A 92 -12.68 -9.07 -1.36
N ASP A 93 -12.42 -10.32 -1.03
CA ASP A 93 -12.69 -10.86 0.31
C ASP A 93 -11.63 -10.43 1.32
N ALA A 94 -10.42 -10.12 0.85
CA ALA A 94 -9.33 -9.59 1.66
C ALA A 94 -8.28 -8.89 0.78
N GLY A 95 -7.35 -8.18 1.43
CA GLY A 95 -6.20 -7.57 0.79
C GLY A 95 -4.91 -7.84 1.55
N VAL A 96 -3.81 -7.84 0.82
CA VAL A 96 -2.46 -7.95 1.36
C VAL A 96 -1.57 -6.90 0.73
N MET A 97 -0.78 -6.21 1.53
CA MET A 97 0.28 -5.34 1.05
C MET A 97 1.64 -5.86 1.51
N ILE A 98 2.54 -6.03 0.56
CA ILE A 98 3.93 -6.43 0.80
C ILE A 98 4.80 -5.17 0.78
N SER A 99 5.19 -4.70 1.96
CA SER A 99 6.02 -3.52 2.17
C SER A 99 6.49 -3.39 3.61
N ALA A 100 7.66 -2.78 3.79
CA ALA A 100 8.15 -2.32 5.09
C ALA A 100 8.12 -0.78 5.21
N SER A 101 7.22 -0.10 4.46
CA SER A 101 7.00 1.35 4.52
C SER A 101 8.30 2.16 4.32
N HIS A 102 8.75 2.91 5.33
CA HIS A 102 9.91 3.80 5.28
C HIS A 102 11.27 3.13 5.55
N ASN A 103 11.29 1.82 5.86
CA ASN A 103 12.55 1.10 6.08
C ASN A 103 13.34 0.99 4.78
N SER A 104 14.66 0.72 4.89
CA SER A 104 15.53 0.43 3.76
C SER A 104 15.11 -0.86 3.04
N PHE A 105 15.69 -1.13 1.87
CA PHE A 105 15.26 -2.23 0.99
C PHE A 105 15.50 -3.63 1.57
N GLU A 106 16.42 -3.76 2.53
CA GLU A 106 16.75 -5.03 3.20
C GLU A 106 15.57 -5.57 4.02
N PHE A 107 14.69 -4.68 4.49
CA PHE A 107 13.49 -5.06 5.22
C PHE A 107 12.30 -5.25 4.28
N ASN A 108 11.37 -6.12 4.67
CA ASN A 108 10.06 -6.19 4.06
C ASN A 108 8.99 -6.50 5.12
N GLY A 109 7.72 -6.48 4.73
CA GLY A 109 6.61 -6.73 5.63
C GLY A 109 5.37 -7.20 4.88
N ILE A 110 4.42 -7.76 5.63
CA ILE A 110 3.13 -8.21 5.13
C ILE A 110 2.05 -7.60 6.02
N LYS A 111 1.22 -6.72 5.43
CA LYS A 111 0.07 -6.08 6.06
C LYS A 111 -1.20 -6.72 5.51
N LEU A 112 -2.16 -7.02 6.37
CA LEU A 112 -3.42 -7.65 6.00
C LEU A 112 -4.59 -6.66 6.13
N PHE A 113 -5.54 -6.76 5.20
CA PHE A 113 -6.75 -5.94 5.15
C PHE A 113 -7.99 -6.82 5.04
N SER A 114 -9.02 -6.48 5.81
CA SER A 114 -10.33 -7.11 5.72
C SER A 114 -11.04 -6.76 4.40
N SER A 115 -12.16 -7.40 4.12
CA SER A 115 -13.02 -7.11 2.96
C SER A 115 -13.56 -5.67 2.92
N THR A 116 -13.47 -4.93 4.02
CA THR A 116 -13.82 -3.51 4.11
C THR A 116 -12.64 -2.57 3.92
N GLY A 117 -11.46 -3.10 3.58
CA GLY A 117 -10.24 -2.31 3.38
C GLY A 117 -9.60 -1.79 4.67
N HIS A 118 -10.06 -2.22 5.84
CA HIS A 118 -9.47 -1.83 7.12
C HIS A 118 -8.43 -2.84 7.60
N LYS A 119 -7.49 -2.36 8.43
CA LYS A 119 -6.58 -3.23 9.16
C LYS A 119 -7.38 -4.27 9.96
N LEU A 120 -6.82 -5.46 10.13
CA LEU A 120 -7.45 -6.51 10.92
C LEU A 120 -7.55 -6.10 12.40
N SER A 121 -8.52 -6.67 13.09
CA SER A 121 -8.57 -6.60 14.56
C SER A 121 -7.50 -7.50 15.17
N ASP A 122 -7.12 -7.18 16.39
CA ASP A 122 -6.10 -7.94 17.11
C ASP A 122 -6.51 -9.42 17.25
N GLU A 123 -7.80 -9.71 17.43
CA GLU A 123 -8.32 -11.08 17.53
C GLU A 123 -8.15 -11.86 16.21
N MET A 124 -8.29 -11.20 15.06
CA MET A 124 -8.05 -11.84 13.76
C MET A 124 -6.55 -12.08 13.51
N GLU A 125 -5.70 -11.15 13.90
CA GLU A 125 -4.24 -11.32 13.83
C GLU A 125 -3.79 -12.47 14.74
N GLU A 126 -4.32 -12.57 15.97
CA GLU A 126 -4.07 -13.66 16.90
C GLU A 126 -4.54 -15.02 16.34
N GLU A 127 -5.73 -15.09 15.74
CA GLU A 127 -6.23 -16.33 15.10
C GLU A 127 -5.32 -16.79 13.97
N ILE A 128 -4.79 -15.86 13.17
CA ILE A 128 -3.81 -16.16 12.10
C ILE A 128 -2.50 -16.67 12.72
N GLU A 129 -2.00 -16.02 13.76
CA GLU A 129 -0.79 -16.47 14.46
C GLU A 129 -0.92 -17.87 15.06
N GLU A 130 -2.05 -18.17 15.70
CA GLU A 130 -2.33 -19.50 16.25
C GLU A 130 -2.32 -20.59 15.17
N LEU A 131 -2.93 -20.31 14.00
CA LEU A 131 -2.91 -21.24 12.88
C LEU A 131 -1.48 -21.50 12.37
N ILE A 132 -0.63 -20.47 12.35
CA ILE A 132 0.75 -20.61 11.84
C ILE A 132 1.65 -21.32 12.86
N LEU A 133 1.56 -20.93 14.14
CA LEU A 133 2.55 -21.30 15.15
C LEU A 133 2.14 -22.50 16.02
N ASP A 134 0.84 -22.64 16.28
CA ASP A 134 0.34 -23.62 17.26
C ASP A 134 -0.46 -24.75 16.61
N ARG A 135 -1.12 -24.51 15.45
CA ARG A 135 -2.02 -25.47 14.79
C ARG A 135 -1.81 -25.51 13.28
N PRO A 136 -0.57 -25.65 12.78
CA PRO A 136 -0.31 -25.64 11.33
C PRO A 136 -1.01 -26.80 10.58
N GLU A 137 -1.34 -27.91 11.24
CA GLU A 137 -2.10 -29.04 10.70
C GLU A 137 -3.56 -28.71 10.38
N ASP A 138 -4.13 -27.67 10.97
CA ASP A 138 -5.49 -27.21 10.69
C ASP A 138 -5.58 -26.49 9.33
N MET A 139 -4.46 -26.03 8.79
CA MET A 139 -4.39 -25.39 7.47
C MET A 139 -4.43 -26.44 6.36
N LYS A 140 -5.61 -27.01 6.14
CA LYS A 140 -5.82 -28.08 5.14
C LYS A 140 -5.65 -27.54 3.72
N ILE A 141 -4.72 -28.15 3.00
CA ILE A 141 -4.52 -27.90 1.57
C ILE A 141 -5.59 -28.65 0.76
N VAL A 142 -5.96 -28.06 -0.38
CA VAL A 142 -6.91 -28.65 -1.33
C VAL A 142 -6.20 -29.17 -2.57
N SER A 143 -6.89 -29.95 -3.39
CA SER A 143 -6.31 -30.51 -4.61
C SER A 143 -7.27 -30.42 -5.81
N GLY A 144 -6.76 -30.72 -6.99
CA GLY A 144 -7.55 -30.77 -8.21
C GLY A 144 -8.24 -29.44 -8.53
N ALA A 145 -9.53 -29.47 -8.78
CA ALA A 145 -10.32 -28.30 -9.17
C ALA A 145 -10.56 -27.28 -8.04
N GLU A 146 -10.29 -27.65 -6.79
CA GLU A 146 -10.47 -26.78 -5.62
C GLU A 146 -9.30 -25.82 -5.43
N VAL A 147 -8.13 -26.09 -6.01
CA VAL A 147 -6.96 -25.20 -5.94
C VAL A 147 -7.33 -23.80 -6.47
N GLY A 148 -6.85 -22.76 -5.78
CA GLY A 148 -7.04 -21.38 -6.20
C GLY A 148 -6.27 -21.04 -7.47
N LYS A 149 -6.65 -19.92 -8.09
CA LYS A 149 -5.98 -19.39 -9.28
C LYS A 149 -5.19 -18.14 -8.90
N MET A 150 -3.96 -18.02 -9.41
CA MET A 150 -3.20 -16.80 -9.40
C MET A 150 -3.44 -16.04 -10.72
N THR A 151 -3.86 -14.77 -10.61
CA THR A 151 -4.14 -13.91 -11.77
C THR A 151 -3.57 -12.52 -11.56
N HIS A 152 -3.41 -11.74 -12.64
CA HIS A 152 -2.96 -10.35 -12.57
C HIS A 152 -4.12 -9.40 -12.79
N TYR A 153 -4.26 -8.39 -11.94
CA TYR A 153 -5.20 -7.29 -12.13
C TYR A 153 -4.47 -6.09 -12.76
N ARG A 154 -4.42 -6.07 -14.09
CA ARG A 154 -3.62 -5.11 -14.87
C ARG A 154 -4.08 -3.66 -14.73
N ASP A 155 -5.35 -3.44 -14.41
CA ASP A 155 -5.94 -2.09 -14.29
C ASP A 155 -5.87 -1.51 -12.88
N ALA A 156 -5.22 -2.19 -11.92
CA ALA A 156 -5.19 -1.79 -10.51
C ALA A 156 -4.77 -0.34 -10.30
N GLN A 157 -3.65 0.08 -10.90
CA GLN A 157 -3.16 1.46 -10.81
C GLN A 157 -4.15 2.47 -11.40
N THR A 158 -4.72 2.15 -12.56
CA THR A 158 -5.67 3.03 -13.26
C THR A 158 -6.97 3.19 -12.49
N ASP A 159 -7.49 2.10 -11.92
CA ASP A 159 -8.71 2.14 -11.13
C ASP A 159 -8.50 2.88 -9.81
N TYR A 160 -7.34 2.72 -9.18
CA TYR A 160 -6.97 3.50 -7.99
C TYR A 160 -6.86 5.00 -8.30
N ILE A 161 -6.19 5.38 -9.39
CA ILE A 161 -6.11 6.78 -9.82
C ILE A 161 -7.51 7.35 -10.07
N ARG A 162 -8.36 6.64 -10.78
CA ARG A 162 -9.74 7.05 -11.02
C ARG A 162 -10.55 7.21 -9.74
N TYR A 163 -10.30 6.36 -8.75
CA TYR A 163 -10.93 6.47 -7.43
C TYR A 163 -10.55 7.77 -6.74
N ILE A 164 -9.24 8.07 -6.63
CA ILE A 164 -8.77 9.30 -5.99
C ILE A 164 -9.31 10.54 -6.73
N MET A 165 -9.26 10.54 -8.06
CA MET A 165 -9.77 11.67 -8.85
C MET A 165 -11.25 11.97 -8.58
N LYS A 166 -12.07 10.96 -8.26
CA LYS A 166 -13.48 11.17 -7.89
C LYS A 166 -13.65 11.80 -6.50
N CYS A 167 -12.67 11.66 -5.61
CA CYS A 167 -12.71 12.26 -4.28
C CYS A 167 -12.37 13.76 -4.28
N ILE A 168 -11.78 14.25 -5.39
CA ILE A 168 -11.29 15.62 -5.51
C ILE A 168 -12.34 16.49 -6.22
N LYS A 169 -12.76 17.57 -5.58
CA LYS A 169 -13.62 18.60 -6.18
C LYS A 169 -12.73 19.70 -6.78
N GLY A 170 -12.74 19.87 -8.10
CA GLY A 170 -11.90 20.84 -8.82
C GLY A 170 -10.73 20.22 -9.55
N ASN A 171 -9.74 21.05 -9.90
CA ASN A 171 -8.53 20.63 -10.60
C ASN A 171 -7.31 21.41 -10.11
N LEU A 172 -6.13 21.02 -10.58
CA LEU A 172 -4.84 21.63 -10.23
C LEU A 172 -4.23 22.42 -11.41
N THR A 173 -5.05 22.81 -12.39
CA THR A 173 -4.59 23.54 -13.58
C THR A 173 -3.88 24.84 -13.19
N GLY A 174 -2.69 25.04 -13.76
CA GLY A 174 -1.83 26.18 -13.46
C GLY A 174 -0.93 26.03 -12.24
N LEU A 175 -1.04 24.93 -11.50
CA LEU A 175 -0.13 24.61 -10.39
C LEU A 175 1.02 23.73 -10.85
N ARG A 176 2.23 24.10 -10.41
CA ARG A 176 3.47 23.33 -10.57
C ARG A 176 3.72 22.54 -9.30
N ILE A 177 3.70 21.24 -9.38
CA ILE A 177 3.81 20.34 -8.24
C ILE A 177 5.08 19.49 -8.37
N ALA A 178 5.95 19.55 -7.36
CA ALA A 178 7.09 18.66 -7.23
C ALA A 178 6.67 17.42 -6.42
N ILE A 179 7.09 16.24 -6.84
CA ILE A 179 6.76 14.97 -6.15
C ILE A 179 8.03 14.16 -5.96
N ASP A 180 8.30 13.80 -4.71
CA ASP A 180 9.30 12.79 -4.35
C ASP A 180 8.60 11.46 -4.09
N CYS A 181 8.85 10.49 -4.98
CA CYS A 181 8.23 9.17 -4.93
C CYS A 181 9.00 8.15 -4.06
N ALA A 182 10.08 8.57 -3.39
CA ALA A 182 10.96 7.70 -2.58
C ALA A 182 11.46 6.43 -3.31
N ASN A 183 11.49 6.43 -4.64
CA ASN A 183 11.66 5.21 -5.47
C ASN A 183 10.74 4.06 -5.06
N GLY A 184 9.64 4.37 -4.41
CA GLY A 184 8.64 3.45 -3.87
C GLY A 184 7.40 3.31 -4.76
N SER A 185 6.32 2.85 -4.17
CA SER A 185 5.06 2.54 -4.86
C SER A 185 4.37 3.77 -5.48
N ALA A 186 4.62 4.99 -4.94
CA ALA A 186 4.14 6.25 -5.53
C ALA A 186 4.64 6.45 -6.96
N SER A 187 5.81 5.88 -7.33
CA SER A 187 6.37 5.96 -8.69
C SER A 187 5.42 5.45 -9.77
N ALA A 188 4.57 4.48 -9.43
CA ALA A 188 3.64 3.87 -10.35
C ALA A 188 2.37 4.71 -10.61
N THR A 189 2.02 5.64 -9.72
CA THR A 189 0.70 6.29 -9.73
C THR A 189 0.75 7.81 -9.62
N ALA A 190 1.67 8.39 -8.84
CA ALA A 190 1.62 9.79 -8.45
C ALA A 190 1.67 10.75 -9.65
N LYS A 191 2.63 10.59 -10.56
CA LYS A 191 2.72 11.46 -11.75
C LYS A 191 1.42 11.47 -12.55
N ARG A 192 0.92 10.29 -12.90
CA ARG A 192 -0.32 10.11 -13.68
C ARG A 192 -1.54 10.71 -12.98
N LEU A 193 -1.61 10.60 -11.66
CA LEU A 193 -2.69 11.17 -10.85
C LEU A 193 -2.69 12.70 -10.92
N PHE A 194 -1.57 13.34 -10.63
CA PHE A 194 -1.48 14.80 -10.56
C PHE A 194 -1.56 15.45 -11.95
N GLU A 195 -0.98 14.84 -12.99
CA GLU A 195 -1.19 15.26 -14.39
C GLU A 195 -2.66 15.12 -14.80
N GLY A 196 -3.32 14.01 -14.42
CA GLY A 196 -4.74 13.81 -14.65
C GLY A 196 -5.64 14.86 -13.99
N LEU A 197 -5.16 15.47 -12.90
CA LEU A 197 -5.82 16.61 -12.24
C LEU A 197 -5.46 17.96 -12.84
N GLY A 198 -4.60 18.01 -13.87
CA GLY A 198 -4.23 19.21 -14.61
C GLY A 198 -2.99 19.94 -14.08
N ALA A 199 -2.23 19.38 -13.13
CA ALA A 199 -1.00 19.98 -12.65
C ALA A 199 0.14 19.83 -13.66
N ASP A 200 1.09 20.80 -13.64
CA ASP A 200 2.42 20.66 -14.23
C ASP A 200 3.33 19.94 -13.21
N VAL A 201 3.67 18.67 -13.50
CA VAL A 201 4.25 17.74 -12.52
C VAL A 201 5.73 17.52 -12.75
N TYR A 202 6.52 17.71 -11.71
CA TYR A 202 7.95 17.44 -11.66
C TYR A 202 8.22 16.33 -10.64
N VAL A 203 8.74 15.19 -11.08
CA VAL A 203 9.02 14.06 -10.19
C VAL A 203 10.51 13.88 -9.97
N ILE A 204 10.87 13.53 -8.73
CA ILE A 204 12.20 13.05 -8.35
C ILE A 204 12.05 11.68 -7.69
N ASN A 205 13.14 10.91 -7.64
CA ASN A 205 13.19 9.59 -7.00
C ASN A 205 12.02 8.67 -7.43
N SER A 206 11.82 8.55 -8.76
CA SER A 206 10.72 7.78 -9.37
C SER A 206 11.20 6.68 -10.33
N SER A 207 12.44 6.25 -10.15
CA SER A 207 13.07 5.20 -10.97
C SER A 207 13.55 4.05 -10.07
N PRO A 208 12.63 3.24 -9.54
CA PRO A 208 12.98 2.14 -8.63
C PRO A 208 13.82 1.09 -9.36
N ASP A 209 14.86 0.60 -8.68
CA ASP A 209 15.74 -0.49 -9.14
C ASP A 209 15.70 -1.74 -8.24
N GLY A 210 14.83 -1.72 -7.22
CA GLY A 210 14.65 -2.78 -6.25
C GLY A 210 15.43 -2.61 -4.95
N ILE A 211 16.47 -1.76 -4.95
CA ILE A 211 17.34 -1.54 -3.79
C ILE A 211 17.48 -0.08 -3.37
N ASN A 212 16.91 0.85 -4.13
CA ASN A 212 17.01 2.29 -3.88
C ASN A 212 15.76 2.92 -3.22
N ILE A 213 14.81 2.12 -2.76
CA ILE A 213 13.62 2.60 -2.05
C ILE A 213 13.99 3.28 -0.75
N ASN A 214 13.47 4.50 -0.50
CA ASN A 214 13.75 5.34 0.67
C ASN A 214 15.23 5.75 0.84
N ASP A 215 16.11 5.45 -0.11
CA ASP A 215 17.53 5.77 0.01
C ASP A 215 17.76 7.27 -0.17
N ASN A 216 18.00 7.97 0.93
CA ASN A 216 18.20 9.43 1.00
C ASN A 216 17.09 10.24 0.28
N CYS A 217 15.86 9.77 0.27
CA CYS A 217 14.72 10.38 -0.44
C CYS A 217 13.39 10.19 0.31
N GLY A 218 12.33 10.78 -0.25
CA GLY A 218 10.98 10.69 0.27
C GLY A 218 10.73 11.45 1.57
N SER A 219 9.67 11.08 2.28
CA SER A 219 9.20 11.79 3.47
C SER A 219 10.16 11.75 4.65
N THR A 220 11.08 10.80 4.70
CA THR A 220 12.11 10.70 5.75
C THR A 220 13.36 11.52 5.45
N HIS A 221 13.57 11.96 4.20
CA HIS A 221 14.73 12.75 3.76
C HIS A 221 14.29 13.91 2.85
N ILE A 222 13.45 14.80 3.39
CA ILE A 222 12.72 15.82 2.63
C ILE A 222 13.61 16.95 2.07
N GLY A 223 14.84 17.07 2.52
CA GLY A 223 15.75 18.19 2.16
C GLY A 223 15.94 18.36 0.65
N ASN A 224 16.05 17.26 -0.10
CA ASN A 224 16.18 17.29 -1.56
C ASN A 224 14.94 17.89 -2.23
N LEU A 225 13.74 17.52 -1.75
CA LEU A 225 12.50 18.08 -2.28
C LEU A 225 12.35 19.58 -1.95
N MET A 226 12.74 20.01 -0.74
CA MET A 226 12.71 21.42 -0.33
C MET A 226 13.52 22.29 -1.30
N GLN A 227 14.74 21.89 -1.61
CA GLN A 227 15.58 22.59 -2.58
C GLN A 227 15.02 22.54 -4.00
N PHE A 228 14.52 21.36 -4.42
CA PHE A 228 13.96 21.16 -5.75
C PHE A 228 12.72 22.02 -6.02
N VAL A 229 11.84 22.20 -5.03
CA VAL A 229 10.67 23.09 -5.12
C VAL A 229 11.07 24.52 -5.45
N VAL A 230 12.09 25.04 -4.75
CA VAL A 230 12.59 26.41 -4.97
C VAL A 230 13.24 26.53 -6.35
N ASP A 231 14.13 25.60 -6.71
CA ASP A 231 14.87 25.64 -7.97
C ASP A 231 13.94 25.56 -9.19
N LYS A 232 12.91 24.73 -9.12
CA LYS A 232 11.90 24.56 -10.17
C LYS A 232 10.76 25.57 -10.08
N LYS A 233 10.73 26.42 -9.04
CA LYS A 233 9.65 27.40 -8.78
C LYS A 233 8.29 26.69 -8.75
N CYS A 234 8.21 25.56 -8.04
CA CYS A 234 6.95 24.86 -7.84
C CYS A 234 6.08 25.57 -6.80
N ASN A 235 4.78 25.44 -6.94
CA ASN A 235 3.80 25.98 -5.98
C ASN A 235 3.75 25.15 -4.69
N ALA A 236 4.05 23.85 -4.79
CA ALA A 236 4.14 22.93 -3.67
C ALA A 236 5.00 21.72 -4.02
N GLY A 237 5.50 21.06 -2.98
CA GLY A 237 6.14 19.74 -3.08
C GLY A 237 5.42 18.73 -2.20
N LEU A 238 5.41 17.46 -2.62
CA LEU A 238 4.86 16.34 -1.88
C LEU A 238 5.90 15.22 -1.83
N ALA A 239 6.21 14.74 -0.62
CA ALA A 239 7.12 13.61 -0.42
C ALA A 239 6.36 12.44 0.19
N PHE A 240 6.45 11.30 -0.47
CA PHE A 240 5.89 10.03 0.01
C PHE A 240 6.98 9.17 0.67
N ASP A 241 6.57 8.16 1.44
CA ASP A 241 7.44 7.07 1.83
C ASP A 241 7.28 5.88 0.87
N GLY A 242 8.00 4.78 1.12
CA GLY A 242 8.11 3.66 0.17
C GLY A 242 6.79 3.03 -0.24
N ASP A 243 5.80 2.95 0.65
CA ASP A 243 4.47 2.41 0.34
C ASP A 243 3.37 3.49 0.22
N ALA A 244 3.77 4.76 0.27
CA ALA A 244 2.94 5.93 0.05
C ALA A 244 1.69 6.02 0.93
N ASP A 245 1.76 5.52 2.17
CA ASP A 245 0.75 5.73 3.19
C ASP A 245 1.03 6.98 4.04
N ARG A 246 2.23 7.58 3.90
CA ARG A 246 2.66 8.83 4.53
C ARG A 246 3.00 9.87 3.48
N CYS A 247 2.63 11.11 3.78
CA CYS A 247 2.94 12.26 2.93
C CYS A 247 3.34 13.46 3.77
N LEU A 248 4.45 14.11 3.39
CA LEU A 248 4.81 15.44 3.87
C LEU A 248 4.75 16.43 2.71
N ALA A 249 4.50 17.71 3.01
CA ALA A 249 4.45 18.73 1.99
C ALA A 249 5.51 19.82 2.21
N VAL A 250 5.80 20.53 1.13
CA VAL A 250 6.72 21.67 1.09
C VAL A 250 6.00 22.83 0.40
N ASP A 251 6.08 24.04 0.95
CA ASP A 251 5.50 25.23 0.35
C ASP A 251 6.41 25.80 -0.79
N GLU A 252 5.94 26.84 -1.46
CA GLU A 252 6.65 27.50 -2.58
C GLU A 252 7.98 28.15 -2.17
N LYS A 253 8.24 28.30 -0.87
CA LYS A 253 9.50 28.85 -0.31
C LYS A 253 10.47 27.75 0.09
N GLY A 254 10.12 26.48 -0.13
CA GLY A 254 10.92 25.35 0.30
C GLY A 254 10.78 25.04 1.80
N GLN A 255 9.75 25.52 2.49
CA GLN A 255 9.54 25.27 3.91
C GLN A 255 8.69 24.03 4.12
N LEU A 256 9.07 23.21 5.10
CA LEU A 256 8.33 22.00 5.48
C LEU A 256 6.93 22.35 6.03
N ILE A 257 5.92 21.71 5.47
CA ILE A 257 4.57 21.61 6.02
C ILE A 257 4.45 20.22 6.63
N ASP A 258 4.60 20.16 7.96
CA ASP A 258 4.57 18.90 8.71
C ASP A 258 3.15 18.29 8.78
N GLY A 259 3.08 17.08 9.36
CA GLY A 259 1.82 16.34 9.47
C GLY A 259 0.74 17.08 10.24
N ASP A 260 1.08 17.81 11.30
CA ASP A 260 0.14 18.58 12.11
C ASP A 260 -0.49 19.72 11.30
N LYS A 261 0.32 20.42 10.51
CA LYS A 261 -0.17 21.46 9.59
C LYS A 261 -1.05 20.88 8.49
N LEU A 262 -0.65 19.73 7.92
CA LEU A 262 -1.49 19.04 6.91
C LEU A 262 -2.83 18.63 7.49
N ILE A 263 -2.86 18.05 8.69
CA ILE A 263 -4.11 17.69 9.38
C ILE A 263 -4.95 18.95 9.63
N ALA A 264 -4.35 20.04 10.07
CA ALA A 264 -5.08 21.30 10.30
C ALA A 264 -5.69 21.86 9.00
N ILE A 265 -4.96 21.79 7.87
CA ILE A 265 -5.46 22.20 6.55
C ILE A 265 -6.64 21.33 6.13
N CYS A 266 -6.52 20.00 6.23
CA CYS A 266 -7.57 19.06 5.90
C CYS A 266 -8.81 19.24 6.80
N ALA A 267 -8.61 19.41 8.11
CA ALA A 267 -9.71 19.65 9.06
C ALA A 267 -10.46 20.96 8.76
N LYS A 268 -9.74 22.02 8.40
CA LYS A 268 -10.35 23.30 7.99
C LYS A 268 -11.17 23.12 6.71
N ALA A 269 -10.63 22.45 5.70
CA ALA A 269 -11.32 22.18 4.45
C ALA A 269 -12.58 21.33 4.68
N TYR A 270 -12.49 20.29 5.52
CA TYR A 270 -13.62 19.43 5.88
C TYR A 270 -14.71 20.21 6.62
N LYS A 271 -14.34 21.04 7.62
CA LYS A 271 -15.29 21.90 8.34
C LYS A 271 -16.02 22.87 7.40
N LEU A 272 -15.31 23.49 6.45
CA LEU A 272 -15.92 24.38 5.47
C LEU A 272 -16.89 23.63 4.55
N SER A 273 -16.60 22.36 4.19
CA SER A 273 -17.50 21.55 3.37
C SER A 273 -18.81 21.19 4.10
N LEU A 274 -18.75 21.01 5.42
CA LEU A 274 -19.93 20.70 6.25
C LEU A 274 -20.87 21.91 6.44
N ILE A 275 -20.35 23.14 6.46
CA ILE A 275 -21.16 24.37 6.61
C ILE A 275 -22.10 24.55 5.41
N HIS A 276 -21.73 24.05 4.22
CA HIS A 276 -22.57 24.12 3.02
C HIS A 276 -23.62 22.99 2.90
N ILE A 277 -23.66 22.05 3.85
CA ILE A 277 -24.66 20.96 3.88
C ILE A 277 -25.87 21.33 4.76
N SER A 278 -25.78 22.41 5.55
CA SER A 278 -26.81 22.84 6.51
C SER A 278 -27.68 24.00 6.03
N GLU A 279 -27.60 24.40 4.76
CA GLU A 279 -28.53 25.30 4.08
C GLU A 279 -29.30 24.49 3.02
#